data_a5299fc2be4f0079c18e537c51028619
#
_entry.id   a5299fc2be4f0079c18e537c51028619
#
_cell.length_a   1.000
_cell.length_b   1.000
_cell.length_c   1.000
_cell.angle_alpha   90.00
_cell.angle_beta   90.00
_cell.angle_gamma   90.00
#
_symmetry.space_group_name_H-M   'P 1'
#
loop_
_entity.id
_entity.type
_entity.pdbx_description
1 polymer ?
#
loop_
_entity_poly.entity_id
_entity_poly.type
_entity_poly.pdbx_seq_one_letter_code
_entity_poly.pdbx_strand_id
1 'polypeptide(L)'
;MTSSFMFRASLMFFAVTILITRTFSAPSDGNLTIGLILPYKVGSPDVPPGNRYASALKIAVDRINRDPTLLSGITLSFIWDDSECLEELSIQALIEQWEKRVDGFIGFGCACSTQARIAAALNLPVISHVSTSTQCTVM
;
A
#
# COMPACT_ATOMS: atom_id res chain seq x y z
N MET A 1 -39.42 -20.85 34.40
CA MET A 1 -38.93 -19.51 33.97
C MET A 1 -37.45 -19.52 33.53
N THR A 2 -36.76 -20.64 33.42
CA THR A 2 -35.32 -20.74 33.11
C THR A 2 -35.00 -20.99 31.61
N SER A 3 -35.96 -21.49 30.83
CA SER A 3 -35.73 -21.86 29.42
C SER A 3 -35.59 -20.65 28.48
N SER A 4 -36.26 -19.51 28.76
CA SER A 4 -36.24 -18.33 27.89
C SER A 4 -34.93 -17.53 27.99
N PHE A 5 -34.21 -17.65 29.10
CA PHE A 5 -32.96 -16.94 29.32
C PHE A 5 -31.78 -17.58 28.55
N MET A 6 -31.75 -18.93 28.50
CA MET A 6 -30.71 -19.67 27.77
C MET A 6 -30.84 -19.49 26.25
N PHE A 7 -32.08 -19.37 25.74
CA PHE A 7 -32.31 -19.18 24.30
C PHE A 7 -31.85 -17.78 23.84
N ARG A 8 -32.03 -16.77 24.66
CA ARG A 8 -31.60 -15.39 24.37
C ARG A 8 -30.06 -15.24 24.43
N ALA A 9 -29.40 -15.91 25.36
CA ALA A 9 -27.94 -15.93 25.46
C ALA A 9 -27.31 -16.63 24.25
N SER A 10 -27.88 -17.71 23.76
CA SER A 10 -27.42 -18.45 22.59
C SER A 10 -27.55 -17.65 21.31
N LEU A 11 -28.66 -16.90 21.13
CA LEU A 11 -28.84 -16.02 19.96
C LEU A 11 -27.85 -14.85 19.96
N MET A 12 -27.52 -14.28 21.12
CA MET A 12 -26.51 -13.23 21.21
C MET A 12 -25.10 -13.73 20.90
N PHE A 13 -24.75 -14.94 21.34
CA PHE A 13 -23.45 -15.54 20.97
C PHE A 13 -23.35 -15.83 19.47
N PHE A 14 -24.41 -16.30 18.83
CA PHE A 14 -24.43 -16.48 17.36
C PHE A 14 -24.32 -15.16 16.60
N ALA A 15 -25.00 -14.09 17.05
CA ALA A 15 -24.92 -12.78 16.43
C ALA A 15 -23.52 -12.14 16.57
N VAL A 16 -22.85 -12.32 17.71
CA VAL A 16 -21.48 -11.83 17.93
C VAL A 16 -20.46 -12.63 17.10
N THR A 17 -20.64 -13.94 16.92
CA THR A 17 -19.75 -14.76 16.09
C THR A 17 -19.87 -14.39 14.61
N ILE A 18 -21.05 -14.04 14.12
CA ILE A 18 -21.25 -13.60 12.74
C ILE A 18 -20.65 -12.21 12.51
N LEU A 19 -20.59 -11.34 13.53
CA LEU A 19 -19.97 -10.01 13.41
C LEU A 19 -18.42 -10.06 13.38
N ILE A 20 -17.81 -11.11 13.93
CA ILE A 20 -16.35 -11.24 14.01
C ILE A 20 -15.75 -11.85 12.72
N THR A 21 -16.53 -12.53 11.91
CA THR A 21 -16.11 -12.97 10.58
C THR A 21 -16.23 -11.84 9.55
N ARG A 22 -15.71 -10.66 9.87
CA ARG A 22 -15.30 -9.75 8.81
C ARG A 22 -14.08 -10.37 8.15
N THR A 23 -14.35 -11.22 7.22
CA THR A 23 -13.41 -11.71 6.26
C THR A 23 -12.58 -10.54 5.75
N PHE A 24 -11.29 -10.67 5.89
CA PHE A 24 -10.33 -9.87 5.13
C PHE A 24 -10.71 -10.07 3.66
N SER A 25 -11.48 -9.12 3.12
CA SER A 25 -11.93 -9.19 1.73
C SER A 25 -10.68 -8.96 0.91
N ALA A 26 -10.20 -9.99 0.27
CA ALA A 26 -9.27 -9.83 -0.85
C ALA A 26 -9.90 -8.81 -1.83
N PRO A 27 -9.10 -7.98 -2.51
CA PRO A 27 -9.61 -6.98 -3.44
C PRO A 27 -10.57 -7.67 -4.41
N SER A 28 -11.82 -7.20 -4.42
CA SER A 28 -12.93 -7.88 -5.09
C SER A 28 -12.91 -7.73 -6.62
N ASP A 29 -11.96 -6.98 -7.18
CA ASP A 29 -11.96 -6.58 -8.59
C ASP A 29 -10.82 -7.17 -9.43
N GLY A 30 -9.96 -8.01 -8.88
CA GLY A 30 -8.83 -8.54 -9.64
C GLY A 30 -7.80 -7.51 -10.10
N ASN A 31 -7.80 -6.31 -9.50
CA ASN A 31 -6.85 -5.24 -9.78
C ASN A 31 -6.11 -4.85 -8.50
N LEU A 32 -4.78 -4.74 -8.61
CA LEU A 32 -3.91 -4.17 -7.58
C LEU A 32 -3.26 -2.90 -8.12
N THR A 33 -3.24 -1.84 -7.34
CA THR A 33 -2.62 -0.58 -7.73
C THR A 33 -1.52 -0.20 -6.76
N ILE A 34 -0.32 0.00 -7.27
CA ILE A 34 0.84 0.48 -6.48
C ILE A 34 0.94 1.99 -6.61
N GLY A 35 1.10 2.67 -5.49
CA GLY A 35 1.49 4.07 -5.43
C GLY A 35 3.01 4.20 -5.54
N LEU A 36 3.50 4.99 -6.49
CA LEU A 36 4.91 5.29 -6.67
C LEU A 36 5.15 6.77 -6.36
N ILE A 37 5.97 7.06 -5.34
CA ILE A 37 6.28 8.43 -4.92
C ILE A 37 7.79 8.59 -4.90
N LEU A 38 8.32 9.37 -5.84
CA LEU A 38 9.76 9.53 -6.07
C LEU A 38 10.10 10.97 -6.45
N PRO A 39 11.31 11.46 -6.14
CA PRO A 39 11.81 12.72 -6.69
C PRO A 39 12.15 12.51 -8.18
N TYR A 40 11.28 13.01 -9.05
CA TYR A 40 11.40 12.74 -10.49
C TYR A 40 12.55 13.51 -11.16
N LYS A 41 12.72 14.77 -10.79
CA LYS A 41 13.69 15.69 -11.42
C LYS A 41 14.95 15.93 -10.59
N VAL A 42 14.86 15.77 -9.30
CA VAL A 42 15.97 16.05 -8.37
C VAL A 42 16.70 14.75 -8.08
N GLY A 43 17.84 14.55 -8.70
CA GLY A 43 18.79 13.50 -8.35
C GLY A 43 19.87 14.07 -7.43
N SER A 44 20.12 13.43 -6.30
CA SER A 44 21.41 13.54 -5.62
C SER A 44 22.46 12.78 -6.46
N PRO A 45 23.75 13.13 -6.39
CA PRO A 45 24.80 12.34 -7.06
C PRO A 45 24.71 10.83 -6.75
N ASP A 46 24.20 10.47 -5.59
CA ASP A 46 24.09 9.11 -5.09
C ASP A 46 22.70 8.46 -5.33
N VAL A 47 21.71 9.24 -5.79
CA VAL A 47 20.35 8.76 -6.02
C VAL A 47 19.96 9.07 -7.45
N PRO A 48 19.78 8.04 -8.29
CA PRO A 48 19.31 8.26 -9.67
C PRO A 48 17.96 8.97 -9.70
N PRO A 49 17.69 9.78 -10.73
CA PRO A 49 16.42 10.47 -10.87
C PRO A 49 15.26 9.47 -10.98
N GLY A 50 14.11 9.82 -10.40
CA GLY A 50 12.94 8.96 -10.26
C GLY A 50 12.39 8.39 -11.56
N ASN A 51 12.65 9.03 -12.71
CA ASN A 51 12.25 8.53 -14.03
C ASN A 51 12.87 7.16 -14.35
N ARG A 52 14.07 6.85 -13.86
CA ARG A 52 14.70 5.53 -14.03
C ARG A 52 13.95 4.46 -13.24
N TYR A 53 13.53 4.78 -12.02
CA TYR A 53 12.77 3.86 -11.18
C TYR A 53 11.35 3.63 -11.71
N ALA A 54 10.69 4.69 -12.19
CA ALA A 54 9.38 4.58 -12.82
C ALA A 54 9.43 3.69 -14.08
N SER A 55 10.47 3.83 -14.89
CA SER A 55 10.67 2.98 -16.07
C SER A 55 10.93 1.51 -15.68
N ALA A 56 11.73 1.26 -14.65
CA ALA A 56 11.98 -0.08 -14.14
C ALA A 56 10.69 -0.72 -13.58
N LEU A 57 9.91 0.06 -12.82
CA LEU A 57 8.63 -0.40 -12.29
C LEU A 57 7.65 -0.76 -13.42
N LYS A 58 7.58 0.08 -14.47
CA LYS A 58 6.74 -0.23 -15.64
C LYS A 58 7.12 -1.57 -16.28
N ILE A 59 8.41 -1.81 -16.48
CA ILE A 59 8.89 -3.10 -17.04
C ILE A 59 8.52 -4.26 -16.11
N ALA A 60 8.68 -4.08 -14.80
CA ALA A 60 8.35 -5.11 -13.81
C ALA A 60 6.84 -5.43 -13.82
N VAL A 61 5.99 -4.40 -13.81
CA VAL A 61 4.53 -4.54 -13.87
C VAL A 61 4.10 -5.24 -15.17
N ASP A 62 4.63 -4.80 -16.32
CA ASP A 62 4.35 -5.43 -17.61
C ASP A 62 4.77 -6.92 -17.64
N ARG A 63 5.88 -7.27 -16.98
CA ARG A 63 6.35 -8.64 -16.86
C ARG A 63 5.47 -9.49 -15.95
N ILE A 64 5.10 -8.96 -14.79
CA ILE A 64 4.20 -9.63 -13.84
C ILE A 64 2.85 -9.92 -14.50
N ASN A 65 2.27 -8.94 -15.18
CA ASN A 65 0.98 -9.10 -15.84
C ASN A 65 0.98 -10.08 -17.02
N ARG A 66 2.17 -10.35 -17.60
CA ARG A 66 2.31 -11.36 -18.69
C ARG A 66 2.54 -12.76 -18.16
N ASP A 67 2.92 -12.91 -16.92
CA ASP A 67 3.20 -14.22 -16.32
C ASP A 67 1.97 -14.72 -15.56
N PRO A 68 1.25 -15.71 -16.11
CA PRO A 68 0.01 -16.20 -15.49
C PRO A 68 0.26 -16.95 -14.16
N THR A 69 1.50 -17.22 -13.80
CA THR A 69 1.84 -17.94 -12.58
C THR A 69 2.01 -17.03 -11.38
N LEU A 70 2.22 -15.71 -11.58
CA LEU A 70 2.51 -14.76 -10.50
C LEU A 70 1.25 -14.21 -9.85
N LEU A 71 0.38 -13.56 -10.60
CA LEU A 71 -0.85 -12.96 -10.12
C LEU A 71 -2.04 -13.44 -10.94
N SER A 72 -2.37 -14.75 -10.83
CA SER A 72 -3.43 -15.34 -11.63
C SER A 72 -4.77 -14.64 -11.41
N GLY A 73 -5.33 -14.07 -12.48
CA GLY A 73 -6.62 -13.38 -12.45
C GLY A 73 -6.56 -11.96 -11.86
N ILE A 74 -5.37 -11.45 -11.52
CA ILE A 74 -5.18 -10.09 -10.98
C ILE A 74 -4.32 -9.28 -11.95
N THR A 75 -4.76 -8.06 -12.25
CA THR A 75 -3.98 -7.10 -13.02
C THR A 75 -3.28 -6.13 -12.08
N LEU A 76 -1.97 -6.01 -12.20
CA LEU A 76 -1.17 -5.03 -11.46
C LEU A 76 -1.07 -3.74 -12.25
N SER A 77 -1.30 -2.61 -11.59
CA SER A 77 -1.12 -1.27 -12.13
C SER A 77 -0.34 -0.38 -11.17
N PHE A 78 0.06 0.81 -11.59
CA PHE A 78 0.64 1.79 -10.69
C PHE A 78 0.27 3.22 -11.12
N ILE A 79 0.23 4.10 -10.12
CA ILE A 79 0.14 5.55 -10.30
C ILE A 79 1.38 6.18 -9.68
N TRP A 80 1.79 7.35 -10.14
CA TRP A 80 3.02 7.98 -9.67
C TRP A 80 2.85 9.48 -9.44
N ASP A 81 3.59 10.02 -8.48
CA ASP A 81 3.68 11.43 -8.19
C ASP A 81 5.12 11.84 -7.88
N ASP A 82 5.46 13.10 -8.21
CA ASP A 82 6.77 13.70 -7.97
C ASP A 82 6.80 14.30 -6.56
N SER A 83 7.65 13.77 -5.70
CA SER A 83 7.87 14.33 -4.37
C SER A 83 8.79 15.55 -4.36
N GLU A 84 9.49 15.84 -5.45
CA GLU A 84 10.52 16.87 -5.55
C GLU A 84 11.56 16.84 -4.42
N CYS A 85 11.70 15.70 -3.74
CA CYS A 85 12.51 15.53 -2.54
C CYS A 85 12.03 16.36 -1.32
N LEU A 86 10.78 16.80 -1.34
CA LEU A 86 10.14 17.56 -0.26
C LEU A 86 9.22 16.64 0.54
N GLU A 87 9.34 16.71 1.87
CA GLU A 87 8.53 15.87 2.75
C GLU A 87 7.04 16.17 2.62
N GLU A 88 6.68 17.45 2.52
CA GLU A 88 5.30 17.92 2.40
C GLU A 88 4.64 17.38 1.13
N LEU A 89 5.31 17.46 -0.02
CA LEU A 89 4.79 16.96 -1.29
C LEU A 89 4.70 15.43 -1.28
N SER A 90 5.65 14.77 -0.65
CA SER A 90 5.61 13.32 -0.48
C SER A 90 4.44 12.85 0.39
N ILE A 91 4.11 13.57 1.46
CA ILE A 91 2.94 13.28 2.31
C ILE A 91 1.65 13.58 1.55
N GLN A 92 1.57 14.71 0.86
CA GLN A 92 0.41 15.06 0.04
C GLN A 92 0.13 13.97 -1.00
N ALA A 93 1.15 13.58 -1.76
CA ALA A 93 1.04 12.52 -2.76
C ALA A 93 0.58 11.18 -2.15
N LEU A 94 1.08 10.82 -0.96
CA LEU A 94 0.65 9.62 -0.25
C LEU A 94 -0.85 9.65 0.04
N ILE A 95 -1.35 10.76 0.57
CA ILE A 95 -2.76 10.91 0.92
C ILE A 95 -3.64 10.88 -0.35
N GLU A 96 -3.26 11.62 -1.40
CA GLU A 96 -4.00 11.64 -2.66
C GLU A 96 -4.05 10.26 -3.34
N GLN A 97 -2.95 9.50 -3.27
CA GLN A 97 -2.91 8.12 -3.79
C GLN A 97 -3.71 7.15 -2.93
N TRP A 98 -3.71 7.33 -1.61
CA TRP A 98 -4.56 6.56 -0.71
C TRP A 98 -6.05 6.78 -1.00
N GLU A 99 -6.48 8.01 -1.27
CA GLU A 99 -7.86 8.32 -1.68
C GLU A 99 -8.23 7.62 -3.00
N LYS A 100 -7.25 7.43 -3.89
CA LYS A 100 -7.40 6.64 -5.13
C LYS A 100 -7.33 5.12 -4.92
N ARG A 101 -7.26 4.67 -3.66
CA ARG A 101 -7.31 3.26 -3.28
C ARG A 101 -6.12 2.42 -3.74
N VAL A 102 -4.90 2.95 -3.57
CA VAL A 102 -3.71 2.11 -3.78
C VAL A 102 -3.59 1.02 -2.71
N ASP A 103 -3.01 -0.11 -3.08
CA ASP A 103 -2.84 -1.29 -2.21
C ASP A 103 -1.50 -1.30 -1.47
N GLY A 104 -0.59 -0.40 -1.83
CA GLY A 104 0.70 -0.24 -1.20
C GLY A 104 1.56 0.79 -1.90
N PHE A 105 2.71 1.10 -1.32
CA PHE A 105 3.61 2.14 -1.84
C PHE A 105 5.00 1.60 -2.15
N ILE A 106 5.60 2.14 -3.22
CA ILE A 106 7.03 2.01 -3.52
C ILE A 106 7.59 3.43 -3.62
N GLY A 107 8.73 3.69 -2.96
CA GLY A 107 9.40 4.98 -3.12
C GLY A 107 9.91 5.61 -1.84
N PHE A 108 9.56 6.88 -1.63
CA PHE A 108 10.02 7.73 -0.53
C PHE A 108 11.55 7.90 -0.50
N GLY A 109 12.13 8.24 -1.65
CA GLY A 109 13.57 8.22 -1.87
C GLY A 109 14.40 9.22 -1.05
N CYS A 110 13.81 10.30 -0.52
CA CYS A 110 14.54 11.34 0.20
C CYS A 110 14.23 11.34 1.70
N ALA A 111 12.98 11.18 2.06
CA ALA A 111 12.50 11.09 3.44
C ALA A 111 11.41 10.02 3.48
N CYS A 112 11.49 9.10 4.41
CA CYS A 112 10.55 7.98 4.43
C CYS A 112 9.96 7.71 5.82
N SER A 113 10.51 8.27 6.89
CA SER A 113 10.05 7.93 8.24
C SER A 113 8.61 8.35 8.51
N THR A 114 8.25 9.57 8.15
CA THR A 114 6.89 10.09 8.33
C THR A 114 5.91 9.37 7.43
N GLN A 115 6.24 9.20 6.15
CA GLN A 115 5.41 8.51 5.15
C GLN A 115 5.19 7.04 5.53
N ALA A 116 6.23 6.35 5.97
CA ALA A 116 6.12 4.96 6.41
C ALA A 116 5.19 4.81 7.62
N ARG A 117 5.24 5.75 8.57
CA ARG A 117 4.34 5.76 9.73
C ARG A 117 2.90 6.04 9.35
N ILE A 118 2.66 6.96 8.41
CA ILE A 118 1.32 7.24 7.89
C ILE A 118 0.78 6.01 7.16
N ALA A 119 1.55 5.41 6.25
CA ALA A 119 1.15 4.22 5.53
C ALA A 119 0.86 3.04 6.48
N ALA A 120 1.69 2.85 7.52
CA ALA A 120 1.45 1.85 8.56
C ALA A 120 0.13 2.10 9.32
N ALA A 121 -0.18 3.36 9.65
CA ALA A 121 -1.45 3.72 10.28
C ALA A 121 -2.66 3.45 9.37
N LEU A 122 -2.46 3.51 8.05
CA LEU A 122 -3.45 3.17 7.03
C LEU A 122 -3.46 1.67 6.66
N ASN A 123 -2.62 0.86 7.32
CA ASN A 123 -2.43 -0.56 7.05
C ASN A 123 -2.00 -0.85 5.59
N LEU A 124 -1.14 -0.01 5.04
CA LEU A 124 -0.59 -0.14 3.69
C LEU A 124 0.89 -0.50 3.73
N PRO A 125 1.34 -1.51 2.96
CA PRO A 125 2.75 -1.87 2.87
C PRO A 125 3.54 -0.79 2.13
N VAL A 126 4.80 -0.61 2.55
CA VAL A 126 5.75 0.31 1.93
C VAL A 126 7.03 -0.42 1.60
N ILE A 127 7.54 -0.22 0.38
CA ILE A 127 8.85 -0.66 -0.06
C ILE A 127 9.67 0.58 -0.38
N SER A 128 10.69 0.87 0.42
CA SER A 128 11.66 1.93 0.15
C SER A 128 12.91 1.34 -0.50
N HIS A 129 13.39 1.98 -1.57
CA HIS A 129 14.59 1.55 -2.30
C HIS A 129 15.86 2.29 -1.87
N VAL A 130 15.72 3.41 -1.16
CA VAL A 130 16.83 4.20 -0.64
C VAL A 130 16.57 4.49 0.84
N SER A 131 17.24 3.76 1.68
CA SER A 131 17.21 4.01 3.12
C SER A 131 18.64 4.07 3.62
N THR A 132 19.23 5.26 3.59
CA THR A 132 20.45 5.54 4.33
C THR A 132 20.18 5.83 5.81
N SER A 133 18.93 5.97 6.18
CA SER A 133 18.51 6.13 7.58
C SER A 133 17.86 4.85 8.10
N THR A 134 18.26 4.43 9.29
CA THR A 134 17.67 3.35 10.09
C THR A 134 16.16 3.53 10.38
N GLN A 135 15.55 4.59 9.88
CA GLN A 135 14.17 4.99 10.14
C GLN A 135 13.15 4.52 9.09
N CYS A 136 13.59 3.92 7.98
CA CYS A 136 12.69 3.34 6.97
C CYS A 136 12.48 1.84 7.14
N THR A 137 12.87 1.27 8.25
CA THR A 137 12.56 -0.14 8.55
C THR A 137 11.08 -0.23 8.88
N VAL A 138 10.29 -0.60 7.90
CA VAL A 138 8.89 -0.98 8.11
C VAL A 138 8.89 -2.44 8.54
N MET A 139 8.35 -2.68 9.72
CA MET A 139 8.06 -4.03 10.18
C MET A 139 6.82 -4.57 9.46
#